data_cf3e7123cbd007195012e6ad91afac71
#
_entry.id   cf3e7123cbd007195012e6ad91afac71
#
_cell.length_a   1.000
_cell.length_b   1.000
_cell.length_c   1.000
_cell.angle_alpha   90.00
_cell.angle_beta   90.00
_cell.angle_gamma   90.00
#
_symmetry.space_group_name_H-M   'P 1'
#
loop_
_entity.id
_entity.type
_entity.pdbx_description
1 polymer ?
#
loop_
_entity_poly.entity_id
_entity_poly.type
_entity_poly.pdbx_seq_one_letter_code
_entity_poly.pdbx_strand_id
1 'polypeptide(L)'
;MKKKLALALSALLLLTGCASAPAGESPSAGQTGGTDGELRELNVVLDWYPNALHAFLYDAIEKGYYAEEGLKVNIQFPSNTNDAISLVAAGQAEIGLYYQQDVIIARANQDVPVKSIGAVVQAPLNIVLSLAEKDIHSPEDLVGKTIGYAGTELSEALIRSIMAYVGADSSDVEMIDVGFDLMSSMTTGNVDATIGCLVNHEVPQMEEEGFAVNYFELDDYGVPTYYEGVFLASDEMIQNEPEVLSAFLRASARGF
;
A
#
# COMPACT_ATOMS: atom_id res chain seq x y z
N MET A 1 -51.30 -38.53 6.42
CA MET A 1 -51.14 -39.85 5.78
C MET A 1 -49.63 -40.06 5.59
N LYS A 2 -48.95 -40.79 6.52
CA LYS A 2 -48.48 -42.18 6.42
C LYS A 2 -47.69 -42.41 5.10
N LYS A 3 -46.36 -42.75 5.11
CA LYS A 3 -45.60 -43.94 5.63
C LYS A 3 -44.11 -43.63 5.52
N LYS A 4 -43.24 -43.77 6.40
CA LYS A 4 -42.37 -44.79 7.00
C LYS A 4 -41.92 -45.92 6.07
N LEU A 5 -40.56 -46.16 6.00
CA LEU A 5 -39.82 -47.44 6.03
C LEU A 5 -38.34 -47.12 5.71
N ALA A 6 -37.32 -47.28 6.44
CA ALA A 6 -36.74 -48.25 7.40
C ALA A 6 -35.87 -49.37 6.73
N LEU A 7 -34.63 -49.44 7.20
CA LEU A 7 -33.67 -50.63 7.38
C LEU A 7 -33.05 -51.23 6.10
N ALA A 8 -31.75 -51.59 6.04
CA ALA A 8 -30.86 -52.44 6.87
C ALA A 8 -29.44 -52.35 6.32
N LEU A 9 -28.43 -52.18 7.06
CA LEU A 9 -27.53 -53.11 7.79
C LEU A 9 -26.94 -54.26 6.96
N SER A 10 -25.62 -54.27 6.66
CA SER A 10 -24.80 -55.49 6.67
C SER A 10 -23.29 -55.15 6.80
N ALA A 11 -22.73 -55.54 7.90
CA ALA A 11 -21.31 -55.66 8.17
C ALA A 11 -20.77 -56.96 7.58
N LEU A 12 -19.53 -56.95 7.06
CA LEU A 12 -18.72 -58.14 6.95
C LEU A 12 -17.24 -57.82 7.15
N LEU A 13 -16.73 -58.29 8.27
CA LEU A 13 -15.32 -58.46 8.58
C LEU A 13 -14.75 -59.69 7.84
N LEU A 14 -13.53 -59.60 7.33
CA LEU A 14 -12.61 -60.72 7.26
C LEU A 14 -11.15 -60.26 7.39
N LEU A 15 -10.50 -60.80 8.42
CA LEU A 15 -9.07 -60.80 8.71
C LEU A 15 -8.34 -61.82 7.83
N THR A 16 -7.07 -61.57 7.58
CA THR A 16 -5.86 -62.40 7.54
C THR A 16 -4.89 -61.83 6.53
N GLY A 17 -3.60 -61.77 6.71
CA GLY A 17 -2.62 -62.36 7.57
C GLY A 17 -1.22 -61.82 7.28
N CYS A 18 -0.33 -61.95 8.23
CA CYS A 18 1.07 -61.56 8.21
C CYS A 18 1.93 -62.28 7.16
N ALA A 19 2.91 -61.59 6.58
CA ALA A 19 4.19 -62.18 6.18
C ALA A 19 5.31 -61.13 6.29
N SER A 20 6.30 -61.43 7.12
CA SER A 20 7.50 -60.64 7.35
C SER A 20 8.62 -61.04 6.40
N ALA A 21 9.48 -60.11 5.96
CA ALA A 21 10.96 -60.10 5.90
C ALA A 21 11.51 -59.42 4.65
N PRO A 22 12.80 -59.01 4.60
CA PRO A 22 13.54 -58.07 5.43
C PRO A 22 14.16 -56.88 4.65
N ALA A 23 14.77 -55.98 5.41
CA ALA A 23 15.55 -54.79 5.11
C ALA A 23 16.29 -54.69 3.76
N GLY A 24 16.12 -53.55 3.12
CA GLY A 24 17.02 -52.97 2.15
C GLY A 24 17.09 -51.46 2.43
N GLU A 25 18.20 -51.00 3.01
CA GLU A 25 18.50 -49.60 3.16
C GLU A 25 18.72 -48.98 1.80
N SER A 26 17.96 -47.95 1.47
CA SER A 26 18.27 -47.00 0.40
C SER A 26 18.28 -45.59 0.98
N PRO A 27 19.20 -44.71 0.53
CA PRO A 27 19.48 -43.46 1.22
C PRO A 27 18.31 -42.51 1.14
N SER A 28 17.95 -41.96 2.28
CA SER A 28 17.00 -40.87 2.45
C SER A 28 17.42 -39.68 1.63
N ALA A 29 16.73 -39.47 0.52
CA ALA A 29 16.67 -38.14 -0.10
C ALA A 29 15.92 -37.22 0.85
N GLY A 30 16.57 -36.11 1.24
CA GLY A 30 16.01 -35.13 2.15
C GLY A 30 14.62 -34.68 1.67
N GLN A 31 13.61 -35.02 2.44
CA GLN A 31 12.32 -34.37 2.37
C GLN A 31 12.54 -32.97 2.90
N THR A 32 12.56 -32.00 1.96
CA THR A 32 12.19 -30.61 2.28
C THR A 32 10.76 -30.67 2.77
N GLY A 33 10.60 -30.51 4.08
CA GLY A 33 9.30 -30.49 4.74
C GLY A 33 8.49 -29.30 4.25
N GLY A 34 7.60 -29.54 3.30
CA GLY A 34 6.44 -28.68 3.12
C GLY A 34 5.51 -28.96 4.31
N THR A 35 5.42 -28.06 5.23
CA THR A 35 4.34 -28.07 6.23
C THR A 35 3.06 -27.74 5.47
N ASP A 36 2.16 -28.74 5.33
CA ASP A 36 0.74 -28.53 5.00
C ASP A 36 0.04 -27.80 6.18
N GLY A 37 0.59 -26.65 6.57
CA GLY A 37 -0.05 -25.73 7.50
C GLY A 37 -0.85 -24.72 6.69
N GLU A 38 -2.05 -24.44 7.11
CA GLU A 38 -2.86 -23.33 6.58
C GLU A 38 -2.06 -22.04 6.67
N LEU A 39 -1.85 -21.35 5.52
CA LEU A 39 -1.11 -20.09 5.49
C LEU A 39 -1.91 -19.00 6.23
N ARG A 40 -1.21 -18.18 7.02
CA ARG A 40 -1.82 -17.01 7.67
C ARG A 40 -2.19 -15.99 6.58
N GLU A 41 -3.47 -15.74 6.39
CA GLU A 41 -3.94 -14.72 5.45
C GLU A 41 -3.67 -13.31 5.99
N LEU A 42 -3.14 -12.44 5.14
CA LEU A 42 -2.92 -11.02 5.39
C LEU A 42 -3.54 -10.19 4.28
N ASN A 43 -4.36 -9.23 4.67
CA ASN A 43 -4.89 -8.20 3.77
C ASN A 43 -3.96 -6.99 3.84
N VAL A 44 -3.44 -6.59 2.69
CA VAL A 44 -2.55 -5.43 2.53
C VAL A 44 -3.24 -4.39 1.67
N VAL A 45 -3.55 -3.22 2.24
CA VAL A 45 -4.19 -2.12 1.54
C VAL A 45 -3.12 -1.19 0.98
N LEU A 46 -3.17 -0.91 -0.32
CA LEU A 46 -2.28 0.03 -0.98
C LEU A 46 -2.70 1.48 -0.69
N ASP A 47 -1.76 2.41 -0.88
CA ASP A 47 -1.97 3.86 -0.82
C ASP A 47 -2.71 4.40 -2.04
N TRP A 48 -2.53 3.75 -3.19
CA TRP A 48 -3.03 4.16 -4.50
C TRP A 48 -3.41 2.95 -5.35
N TYR A 49 -3.85 3.19 -6.59
CA TYR A 49 -3.96 2.14 -7.59
C TYR A 49 -2.60 1.51 -7.86
N PRO A 50 -2.55 0.20 -8.21
CA PRO A 50 -1.30 -0.48 -8.50
C PRO A 50 -0.47 0.26 -9.56
N ASN A 51 0.78 0.50 -9.23
CA ASN A 51 1.77 1.13 -10.12
C ASN A 51 3.15 0.51 -9.88
N ALA A 52 4.18 1.03 -10.53
CA ALA A 52 5.53 0.49 -10.45
C ALA A 52 6.10 0.43 -9.02
N LEU A 53 5.66 1.32 -8.12
CA LEU A 53 6.08 1.36 -6.72
C LEU A 53 5.66 0.09 -5.95
N HIS A 54 4.57 -0.55 -6.36
CA HIS A 54 4.05 -1.77 -5.73
C HIS A 54 4.60 -3.07 -6.33
N ALA A 55 5.44 -3.00 -7.39
CA ALA A 55 5.90 -4.17 -8.14
C ALA A 55 6.54 -5.24 -7.25
N PHE A 56 7.29 -4.84 -6.24
CA PHE A 56 7.97 -5.76 -5.30
C PHE A 56 6.99 -6.65 -4.51
N LEU A 57 5.78 -6.15 -4.18
CA LEU A 57 4.76 -6.94 -3.49
C LEU A 57 4.25 -8.08 -4.39
N TYR A 58 3.97 -7.75 -5.65
CA TYR A 58 3.50 -8.73 -6.63
C TYR A 58 4.61 -9.74 -6.98
N ASP A 59 5.87 -9.29 -7.09
CA ASP A 59 7.01 -10.16 -7.32
C ASP A 59 7.21 -11.14 -6.15
N ALA A 60 7.07 -10.66 -4.91
CA ALA A 60 7.15 -11.51 -3.71
C ALA A 60 5.99 -12.54 -3.65
N ILE A 61 4.78 -12.18 -4.11
CA ILE A 61 3.66 -13.11 -4.22
C ILE A 61 3.94 -14.15 -5.29
N GLU A 62 4.31 -13.74 -6.51
CA GLU A 62 4.52 -14.62 -7.65
C GLU A 62 5.67 -15.60 -7.42
N LYS A 63 6.77 -15.13 -6.82
CA LYS A 63 7.92 -15.98 -6.45
C LYS A 63 7.69 -16.84 -5.21
N GLY A 64 6.56 -16.70 -4.54
CA GLY A 64 6.19 -17.49 -3.38
C GLY A 64 6.92 -17.12 -2.09
N TYR A 65 7.56 -15.95 -2.02
CA TYR A 65 8.34 -15.54 -0.84
C TYR A 65 7.46 -15.40 0.41
N TYR A 66 6.22 -14.94 0.27
CA TYR A 66 5.28 -14.91 1.37
C TYR A 66 4.87 -16.32 1.82
N ALA A 67 4.63 -17.23 0.87
CA ALA A 67 4.27 -18.62 1.19
C ALA A 67 5.40 -19.35 1.92
N GLU A 68 6.66 -19.09 1.58
CA GLU A 68 7.83 -19.62 2.29
C GLU A 68 7.90 -19.16 3.76
N GLU A 69 7.37 -17.97 4.07
CA GLU A 69 7.23 -17.42 5.42
C GLU A 69 5.90 -17.81 6.10
N GLY A 70 5.11 -18.71 5.50
CA GLY A 70 3.83 -19.15 6.03
C GLY A 70 2.68 -18.19 5.85
N LEU A 71 2.80 -17.22 4.93
CA LEU A 71 1.84 -16.15 4.70
C LEU A 71 1.14 -16.29 3.35
N LYS A 72 -0.14 -15.88 3.30
CA LYS A 72 -0.90 -15.63 2.08
C LYS A 72 -1.30 -14.16 2.06
N VAL A 73 -0.68 -13.38 1.18
CA VAL A 73 -0.93 -11.95 1.05
C VAL A 73 -2.00 -11.69 0.01
N ASN A 74 -3.04 -10.94 0.41
CA ASN A 74 -4.13 -10.47 -0.44
C ASN A 74 -4.00 -8.94 -0.58
N ILE A 75 -3.69 -8.45 -1.79
CA ILE A 75 -3.60 -7.02 -2.05
C ILE A 75 -5.00 -6.44 -2.23
N GLN A 76 -5.30 -5.37 -1.52
CA GLN A 76 -6.53 -4.59 -1.62
C GLN A 76 -6.24 -3.19 -2.17
N PHE A 77 -7.10 -2.72 -3.04
CA PHE A 77 -7.03 -1.36 -3.58
C PHE A 77 -7.88 -0.43 -2.73
N PRO A 78 -7.42 0.81 -2.48
CA PRO A 78 -8.21 1.76 -1.73
C PRO A 78 -9.44 2.19 -2.53
N SER A 79 -10.57 2.38 -1.85
CA SER A 79 -11.79 3.01 -2.39
C SER A 79 -11.81 4.51 -2.08
N ASN A 80 -11.15 4.90 -0.99
CA ASN A 80 -10.93 6.28 -0.58
C ASN A 80 -9.46 6.50 -0.27
N THR A 81 -9.00 7.72 -0.42
CA THR A 81 -7.58 8.07 -0.26
C THR A 81 -7.00 7.77 1.13
N ASN A 82 -7.83 7.68 2.18
CA ASN A 82 -7.40 7.36 3.55
C ASN A 82 -7.64 5.89 3.97
N ASP A 83 -8.03 5.01 3.04
CA ASP A 83 -8.44 3.64 3.38
C ASP A 83 -7.31 2.84 4.05
N ALA A 84 -6.04 3.03 3.65
CA ALA A 84 -4.92 2.31 4.23
C ALA A 84 -4.80 2.53 5.75
N ILE A 85 -5.01 3.75 6.25
CA ILE A 85 -4.99 4.05 7.68
C ILE A 85 -6.29 3.56 8.35
N SER A 86 -7.45 3.88 7.77
CA SER A 86 -8.74 3.62 8.41
C SER A 86 -9.07 2.13 8.50
N LEU A 87 -8.78 1.34 7.46
CA LEU A 87 -9.02 -0.11 7.46
C LEU A 87 -8.07 -0.84 8.40
N VAL A 88 -6.80 -0.43 8.47
CA VAL A 88 -5.84 -1.00 9.44
C VAL A 88 -6.24 -0.65 10.87
N ALA A 89 -6.62 0.59 11.13
CA ALA A 89 -7.07 1.01 12.46
C ALA A 89 -8.34 0.29 12.92
N ALA A 90 -9.22 -0.05 11.96
CA ALA A 90 -10.47 -0.78 12.22
C ALA A 90 -10.28 -2.31 12.28
N GLY A 91 -9.07 -2.84 12.06
CA GLY A 91 -8.78 -4.28 11.99
C GLY A 91 -9.42 -4.97 10.77
N GLN A 92 -9.73 -4.23 9.71
CA GLN A 92 -10.28 -4.76 8.45
C GLN A 92 -9.17 -5.10 7.44
N ALA A 93 -7.97 -4.62 7.70
CA ALA A 93 -6.74 -5.03 7.03
C ALA A 93 -5.63 -5.13 8.07
N GLU A 94 -4.69 -6.04 7.85
CA GLU A 94 -3.57 -6.26 8.75
C GLU A 94 -2.46 -5.22 8.55
N ILE A 95 -2.21 -4.85 7.29
CA ILE A 95 -1.11 -3.97 6.90
C ILE A 95 -1.63 -2.95 5.89
N GLY A 96 -1.15 -1.71 6.01
CA GLY A 96 -1.33 -0.67 5.01
C GLY A 96 0.01 -0.23 4.43
N LEU A 97 -0.01 0.26 3.21
CA LEU A 97 1.05 1.06 2.62
C LEU A 97 0.53 2.49 2.53
N TYR A 98 1.23 3.46 3.13
CA TYR A 98 0.78 4.85 3.13
C TYR A 98 1.92 5.83 3.37
N TYR A 99 1.61 7.13 3.40
CA TYR A 99 2.58 8.21 3.56
C TYR A 99 3.00 8.37 5.03
N GLN A 100 4.30 8.54 5.27
CA GLN A 100 4.85 8.63 6.63
C GLN A 100 4.18 9.75 7.46
N GLN A 101 3.99 10.91 6.86
CA GLN A 101 3.45 12.08 7.55
C GLN A 101 2.00 11.89 7.97
N ASP A 102 1.17 11.28 7.09
CA ASP A 102 -0.23 11.01 7.42
C ASP A 102 -0.35 9.97 8.55
N VAL A 103 0.56 8.97 8.60
CA VAL A 103 0.63 8.04 9.74
C VAL A 103 0.99 8.78 11.04
N ILE A 104 1.91 9.74 10.98
CA ILE A 104 2.29 10.56 12.13
C ILE A 104 1.11 11.46 12.57
N ILE A 105 0.45 12.13 11.61
CA ILE A 105 -0.71 13.00 11.86
C ILE A 105 -1.86 12.21 12.48
N ALA A 106 -2.22 11.07 11.88
CA ALA A 106 -3.26 10.19 12.39
C ALA A 106 -2.98 9.75 13.84
N ARG A 107 -1.73 9.40 14.15
CA ARG A 107 -1.31 9.00 15.48
C ARG A 107 -1.28 10.16 16.46
N ALA A 108 -0.70 11.31 16.07
CA ALA A 108 -0.43 12.42 16.97
C ALA A 108 -1.65 13.30 17.23
N ASN A 109 -2.48 13.54 16.22
CA ASN A 109 -3.58 14.49 16.27
C ASN A 109 -4.95 13.84 16.43
N GLN A 110 -5.10 12.58 16.00
CA GLN A 110 -6.39 11.90 15.93
C GLN A 110 -6.44 10.64 16.83
N ASP A 111 -5.36 10.34 17.56
CA ASP A 111 -5.22 9.15 18.43
C ASP A 111 -5.50 7.81 17.71
N VAL A 112 -5.32 7.77 16.39
CA VAL A 112 -5.51 6.55 15.60
C VAL A 112 -4.44 5.52 15.98
N PRO A 113 -4.80 4.26 16.37
CA PRO A 113 -3.85 3.30 16.93
C PRO A 113 -3.02 2.57 15.86
N VAL A 114 -2.30 3.31 15.03
CA VAL A 114 -1.44 2.78 13.96
C VAL A 114 0.00 3.27 14.12
N LYS A 115 0.96 2.51 13.61
CA LYS A 115 2.38 2.88 13.55
C LYS A 115 3.01 2.39 12.25
N SER A 116 4.02 3.11 11.78
CA SER A 116 4.91 2.64 10.73
C SER A 116 5.75 1.45 11.25
N ILE A 117 5.85 0.39 10.43
CA ILE A 117 6.60 -0.82 10.72
C ILE A 117 7.78 -1.05 9.77
N GLY A 118 7.86 -0.29 8.68
CA GLY A 118 8.96 -0.37 7.71
C GLY A 118 8.87 0.73 6.67
N ALA A 119 10.04 1.25 6.23
CA ALA A 119 10.12 2.18 5.11
C ALA A 119 10.14 1.42 3.78
N VAL A 120 9.35 1.88 2.83
CA VAL A 120 9.27 1.35 1.46
C VAL A 120 10.00 2.30 0.51
N VAL A 121 9.62 3.59 0.51
CA VAL A 121 10.26 4.63 -0.30
C VAL A 121 10.95 5.61 0.62
N GLN A 122 12.28 5.69 0.51
CA GLN A 122 13.15 6.38 1.48
C GLN A 122 13.50 7.81 1.08
N ALA A 123 12.84 8.36 0.07
CA ALA A 123 13.01 9.73 -0.38
C ALA A 123 11.65 10.31 -0.80
N PRO A 124 11.47 11.65 -0.76
CA PRO A 124 10.28 12.30 -1.30
C PRO A 124 10.15 12.03 -2.80
N LEU A 125 8.94 11.73 -3.24
CA LEU A 125 8.57 11.61 -4.65
C LEU A 125 7.45 12.59 -5.01
N ASN A 126 6.80 13.18 -4.01
CA ASN A 126 5.69 14.10 -4.17
C ASN A 126 6.14 15.40 -4.81
N ILE A 127 5.40 15.84 -5.81
CA ILE A 127 5.66 17.05 -6.62
C ILE A 127 4.40 17.89 -6.74
N VAL A 128 4.60 19.14 -7.12
CA VAL A 128 3.55 19.92 -7.77
C VAL A 128 3.70 19.72 -9.27
N LEU A 129 2.62 19.25 -9.92
CA LEU A 129 2.56 18.92 -11.34
C LEU A 129 1.54 19.80 -12.05
N SER A 130 1.86 20.27 -13.26
CA SER A 130 0.94 21.05 -14.09
C SER A 130 1.11 20.71 -15.57
N LEU A 131 0.12 21.03 -16.40
CA LEU A 131 0.31 21.06 -17.85
C LEU A 131 1.31 22.16 -18.21
N ALA A 132 2.20 21.89 -19.19
CA ALA A 132 3.25 22.83 -19.58
C ALA A 132 2.70 24.21 -20.02
N GLU A 133 1.50 24.25 -20.60
CA GLU A 133 0.84 25.49 -21.01
C GLU A 133 0.41 26.41 -19.86
N LYS A 134 0.39 25.89 -18.62
CA LYS A 134 0.06 26.68 -17.42
C LYS A 134 1.26 27.49 -16.91
N ASP A 135 2.47 27.20 -17.39
CA ASP A 135 3.71 27.93 -17.07
C ASP A 135 3.96 28.04 -15.55
N ILE A 136 3.76 26.91 -14.83
CA ILE A 136 3.96 26.79 -13.39
C ILE A 136 5.27 26.03 -13.16
N HIS A 137 6.25 26.69 -12.51
CA HIS A 137 7.60 26.15 -12.30
C HIS A 137 8.08 26.29 -10.84
N SER A 138 7.33 27.04 -10.03
CA SER A 138 7.72 27.34 -8.65
C SER A 138 6.49 27.65 -7.79
N PRO A 139 6.62 27.69 -6.45
CA PRO A 139 5.50 28.07 -5.57
C PRO A 139 4.96 29.48 -5.81
N GLU A 140 5.79 30.43 -6.29
CA GLU A 140 5.35 31.78 -6.62
C GLU A 140 4.29 31.81 -7.73
N ASP A 141 4.37 30.84 -8.66
CA ASP A 141 3.43 30.72 -9.79
C ASP A 141 2.08 30.15 -9.36
N LEU A 142 1.97 29.61 -8.13
CA LEU A 142 0.72 29.09 -7.56
C LEU A 142 -0.23 30.18 -7.06
N VAL A 143 0.25 31.41 -6.86
CA VAL A 143 -0.59 32.52 -6.38
C VAL A 143 -1.76 32.76 -7.33
N GLY A 144 -2.99 32.70 -6.81
CA GLY A 144 -4.23 32.83 -7.56
C GLY A 144 -4.62 31.62 -8.41
N LYS A 145 -3.94 30.47 -8.24
CA LYS A 145 -4.23 29.22 -8.95
C LYS A 145 -5.11 28.29 -8.13
N THR A 146 -5.76 27.38 -8.85
CA THR A 146 -6.53 26.29 -8.29
C THR A 146 -5.69 25.00 -8.32
N ILE A 147 -5.47 24.39 -7.15
CA ILE A 147 -4.63 23.21 -6.98
C ILE A 147 -5.48 22.03 -6.56
N GLY A 148 -5.46 20.96 -7.36
CA GLY A 148 -6.10 19.70 -7.03
C GLY A 148 -5.24 18.86 -6.06
N TYR A 149 -5.87 18.17 -5.12
CA TYR A 149 -5.20 17.27 -4.21
C TYR A 149 -6.10 16.09 -3.82
N ALA A 150 -5.54 15.08 -3.18
CA ALA A 150 -6.24 13.85 -2.84
C ALA A 150 -6.98 13.90 -1.47
N GLY A 151 -7.33 15.07 -0.97
CA GLY A 151 -8.04 15.24 0.30
C GLY A 151 -7.21 14.92 1.54
N THR A 152 -5.86 14.89 1.45
CA THR A 152 -4.97 14.56 2.57
C THR A 152 -4.53 15.81 3.34
N GLU A 153 -4.41 15.70 4.67
CA GLU A 153 -3.85 16.77 5.51
C GLU A 153 -2.39 17.06 5.16
N LEU A 154 -1.66 16.04 4.67
CA LEU A 154 -0.30 16.18 4.17
C LEU A 154 -0.22 17.20 3.03
N SER A 155 -1.04 17.05 2.00
CA SER A 155 -1.03 17.95 0.83
C SER A 155 -1.28 19.40 1.23
N GLU A 156 -2.22 19.65 2.14
CA GLU A 156 -2.48 21.00 2.65
C GLU A 156 -1.28 21.55 3.45
N ALA A 157 -0.62 20.70 4.25
CA ALA A 157 0.56 21.10 5.03
C ALA A 157 1.74 21.43 4.11
N LEU A 158 1.92 20.66 3.04
CA LEU A 158 2.97 20.88 2.04
C LEU A 158 2.76 22.20 1.30
N ILE A 159 1.56 22.48 0.81
CA ILE A 159 1.24 23.78 0.17
C ILE A 159 1.49 24.94 1.15
N ARG A 160 1.05 24.84 2.40
CA ARG A 160 1.35 25.88 3.41
C ARG A 160 2.85 26.11 3.57
N SER A 161 3.63 25.03 3.56
CA SER A 161 5.09 25.09 3.77
C SER A 161 5.80 25.79 2.61
N ILE A 162 5.54 25.37 1.37
CA ILE A 162 6.21 25.94 0.19
C ILE A 162 5.76 27.38 -0.09
N MET A 163 4.49 27.73 0.16
CA MET A 163 4.02 29.11 0.04
C MET A 163 4.68 30.01 1.08
N ALA A 164 4.78 29.56 2.34
CA ALA A 164 5.49 30.30 3.39
C ALA A 164 6.99 30.48 3.07
N TYR A 165 7.63 29.49 2.45
CA TYR A 165 9.04 29.55 2.04
C TYR A 165 9.30 30.71 1.05
N VAL A 166 8.39 30.93 0.12
CA VAL A 166 8.49 32.04 -0.86
C VAL A 166 7.86 33.36 -0.35
N GLY A 167 7.39 33.38 0.90
CA GLY A 167 6.83 34.58 1.52
C GLY A 167 5.40 34.90 1.08
N ALA A 168 4.69 33.94 0.50
CA ALA A 168 3.27 34.03 0.14
C ALA A 168 2.38 33.37 1.22
N ASP A 169 1.09 33.69 1.21
CA ASP A 169 0.11 33.05 2.10
C ASP A 169 -0.54 31.86 1.40
N SER A 170 -0.77 30.77 2.11
CA SER A 170 -1.47 29.60 1.54
C SER A 170 -2.93 29.91 1.17
N SER A 171 -3.52 30.97 1.72
CA SER A 171 -4.85 31.47 1.31
C SER A 171 -4.87 32.12 -0.09
N ASP A 172 -3.70 32.39 -0.67
CA ASP A 172 -3.56 32.86 -2.05
C ASP A 172 -3.72 31.72 -3.07
N VAL A 173 -3.89 30.47 -2.61
CA VAL A 173 -4.07 29.26 -3.42
C VAL A 173 -5.42 28.64 -3.09
N GLU A 174 -6.21 28.30 -4.11
CA GLU A 174 -7.45 27.56 -3.94
C GLU A 174 -7.17 26.07 -4.00
N MET A 175 -7.43 25.31 -2.90
CA MET A 175 -7.26 23.87 -2.83
C MET A 175 -8.59 23.16 -3.08
N ILE A 176 -8.63 22.20 -4.03
CA ILE A 176 -9.81 21.40 -4.34
C ILE A 176 -9.50 19.92 -4.15
N ASP A 177 -10.27 19.26 -3.29
CA ASP A 177 -10.20 17.80 -3.15
C ASP A 177 -10.78 17.13 -4.41
N VAL A 178 -9.93 16.46 -5.16
CA VAL A 178 -10.25 15.73 -6.38
C VAL A 178 -10.10 14.21 -6.21
N GLY A 179 -9.83 13.75 -4.99
CA GLY A 179 -9.63 12.33 -4.70
C GLY A 179 -8.54 11.71 -5.57
N PHE A 180 -8.87 10.62 -6.25
CA PHE A 180 -7.95 9.93 -7.16
C PHE A 180 -7.84 10.57 -8.56
N ASP A 181 -8.60 11.61 -8.86
CA ASP A 181 -8.70 12.21 -10.20
C ASP A 181 -7.66 13.33 -10.45
N LEU A 182 -6.43 13.19 -9.92
CA LEU A 182 -5.38 14.20 -10.03
C LEU A 182 -5.09 14.57 -11.50
N MET A 183 -4.74 13.58 -12.33
CA MET A 183 -4.39 13.82 -13.74
C MET A 183 -5.60 14.27 -14.57
N SER A 184 -6.76 13.63 -14.39
CA SER A 184 -7.97 13.98 -15.15
C SER A 184 -8.46 15.37 -14.82
N SER A 185 -8.31 15.85 -13.58
CA SER A 185 -8.68 17.20 -13.18
C SER A 185 -7.81 18.26 -13.86
N MET A 186 -6.52 18.00 -14.06
CA MET A 186 -5.63 18.89 -14.83
C MET A 186 -5.97 18.89 -16.32
N THR A 187 -6.10 17.70 -16.93
CA THR A 187 -6.33 17.58 -18.38
C THR A 187 -7.68 18.12 -18.82
N THR A 188 -8.68 18.12 -17.93
CA THR A 188 -10.00 18.73 -18.18
C THR A 188 -10.07 20.21 -17.83
N GLY A 189 -9.00 20.78 -17.24
CA GLY A 189 -8.93 22.18 -16.85
C GLY A 189 -9.74 22.53 -15.59
N ASN A 190 -10.12 21.54 -14.78
CA ASN A 190 -10.80 21.78 -13.50
C ASN A 190 -9.85 22.39 -12.46
N VAL A 191 -8.55 22.11 -12.56
CA VAL A 191 -7.49 22.67 -11.72
C VAL A 191 -6.32 23.11 -12.60
N ASP A 192 -5.50 24.05 -12.09
CA ASP A 192 -4.33 24.55 -12.81
C ASP A 192 -3.11 23.65 -12.61
N ALA A 193 -2.99 23.08 -11.43
CA ALA A 193 -1.94 22.13 -11.05
C ALA A 193 -2.47 21.13 -10.02
N THR A 194 -1.66 20.13 -9.68
CA THR A 194 -1.98 19.19 -8.60
C THR A 194 -0.78 19.01 -7.67
N ILE A 195 -1.06 18.68 -6.42
CA ILE A 195 -0.09 18.18 -5.44
C ILE A 195 -0.52 16.78 -4.97
N GLY A 196 0.45 15.88 -4.76
CA GLY A 196 0.19 14.48 -4.45
C GLY A 196 0.52 13.54 -5.60
N CYS A 197 0.85 14.07 -6.78
CA CYS A 197 1.46 13.31 -7.86
C CYS A 197 2.90 12.92 -7.51
N LEU A 198 3.33 11.74 -7.94
CA LEU A 198 4.69 11.24 -7.75
C LEU A 198 5.49 11.38 -9.06
N VAL A 199 6.71 11.88 -8.95
CA VAL A 199 7.58 12.13 -10.13
C VAL A 199 7.85 10.88 -10.96
N ASN A 200 7.83 9.70 -10.35
CA ASN A 200 8.07 8.41 -11.01
C ASN A 200 6.80 7.69 -11.50
N HIS A 201 5.61 8.26 -11.30
CA HIS A 201 4.34 7.68 -11.71
C HIS A 201 3.56 8.61 -12.64
N GLU A 202 3.03 9.73 -12.14
CA GLU A 202 2.16 10.61 -12.93
C GLU A 202 2.92 11.34 -14.04
N VAL A 203 4.18 11.73 -13.84
CA VAL A 203 4.95 12.39 -14.90
C VAL A 203 5.12 11.50 -16.13
N PRO A 204 5.71 10.29 -16.04
CA PRO A 204 5.84 9.42 -17.20
C PRO A 204 4.50 8.99 -17.78
N GLN A 205 3.45 8.84 -16.97
CA GLN A 205 2.13 8.50 -17.48
C GLN A 205 1.53 9.63 -18.32
N MET A 206 1.61 10.88 -17.85
CA MET A 206 1.15 12.05 -18.60
C MET A 206 1.90 12.22 -19.93
N GLU A 207 3.23 12.01 -19.92
CA GLU A 207 4.05 12.05 -21.11
C GLU A 207 3.69 10.94 -22.13
N GLU A 208 3.42 9.73 -21.66
CA GLU A 208 2.97 8.61 -22.51
C GLU A 208 1.59 8.89 -23.12
N GLU A 209 0.70 9.55 -22.41
CA GLU A 209 -0.61 10.01 -22.89
C GLU A 209 -0.51 11.22 -23.83
N GLY A 210 0.69 11.79 -24.01
CA GLY A 210 0.97 12.87 -24.97
C GLY A 210 0.81 14.26 -24.39
N PHE A 211 0.73 14.41 -23.08
CA PHE A 211 0.68 15.71 -22.41
C PHE A 211 2.10 16.20 -22.07
N ALA A 212 2.43 17.42 -22.45
CA ALA A 212 3.62 18.10 -21.94
C ALA A 212 3.33 18.65 -20.54
N VAL A 213 4.21 18.38 -19.59
CA VAL A 213 4.04 18.78 -18.20
C VAL A 213 5.23 19.57 -17.67
N ASN A 214 5.00 20.39 -16.67
CA ASN A 214 6.00 20.98 -15.79
C ASN A 214 5.77 20.45 -14.38
N TYR A 215 6.85 20.30 -13.63
CA TYR A 215 6.76 20.00 -12.20
C TYR A 215 7.92 20.65 -11.46
N PHE A 216 7.78 20.75 -10.15
CA PHE A 216 8.88 21.08 -9.25
C PHE A 216 8.82 20.22 -7.98
N GLU A 217 9.99 19.95 -7.43
CA GLU A 217 10.16 19.16 -6.22
C GLU A 217 10.00 20.03 -4.97
N LEU A 218 9.42 19.47 -3.91
CA LEU A 218 9.06 20.26 -2.73
C LEU A 218 10.26 20.51 -1.79
N ASP A 219 11.29 19.67 -1.84
CA ASP A 219 12.51 19.83 -1.04
C ASP A 219 13.36 21.01 -1.49
N ASP A 220 13.25 21.46 -2.75
CA ASP A 220 13.85 22.71 -3.23
C ASP A 220 13.25 23.94 -2.52
N TYR A 221 12.09 23.80 -1.91
CA TYR A 221 11.33 24.88 -1.25
C TYR A 221 11.12 24.63 0.24
N GLY A 222 12.15 24.06 0.88
CA GLY A 222 12.25 23.97 2.33
C GLY A 222 11.46 22.84 2.99
N VAL A 223 10.86 21.92 2.22
CA VAL A 223 10.28 20.70 2.77
C VAL A 223 11.41 19.74 3.11
N PRO A 224 11.54 19.27 4.37
CA PRO A 224 12.61 18.36 4.74
C PRO A 224 12.45 17.00 4.08
N THR A 225 13.56 16.29 3.86
CA THR A 225 13.54 14.89 3.39
C THR A 225 12.76 13.99 4.34
N TYR A 226 11.92 13.11 3.79
CA TYR A 226 11.09 12.14 4.51
C TYR A 226 10.96 10.82 3.73
N TYR A 227 10.39 9.81 4.35
CA TYR A 227 9.99 8.59 3.66
C TYR A 227 8.63 8.78 2.97
N GLU A 228 8.58 8.70 1.65
CA GLU A 228 7.32 8.83 0.91
C GLU A 228 6.36 7.71 1.26
N GLY A 229 6.81 6.46 1.21
CA GLY A 229 5.98 5.30 1.51
C GLY A 229 6.48 4.50 2.70
N VAL A 230 5.56 4.13 3.60
CA VAL A 230 5.83 3.27 4.74
C VAL A 230 4.75 2.19 4.85
N PHE A 231 5.14 0.99 5.29
CA PHE A 231 4.17 0.04 5.81
C PHE A 231 3.71 0.46 7.19
N LEU A 232 2.42 0.30 7.46
CA LEU A 232 1.81 0.54 8.77
C LEU A 232 1.01 -0.67 9.24
N ALA A 233 0.91 -0.82 10.56
CA ALA A 233 0.06 -1.80 11.21
C ALA A 233 -0.57 -1.19 12.47
N SER A 234 -1.63 -1.82 13.00
CA SER A 234 -2.26 -1.39 14.23
C SER A 234 -1.40 -1.72 15.45
N ASP A 235 -1.59 -0.98 16.55
CA ASP A 235 -0.97 -1.29 17.84
C ASP A 235 -1.29 -2.73 18.30
N GLU A 236 -2.51 -3.20 18.03
CA GLU A 236 -2.95 -4.56 18.36
C GLU A 236 -2.15 -5.61 17.58
N MET A 237 -2.03 -5.45 16.26
CA MET A 237 -1.27 -6.37 15.41
C MET A 237 0.21 -6.40 15.80
N ILE A 238 0.80 -5.23 16.10
CA ILE A 238 2.20 -5.13 16.53
C ILE A 238 2.44 -5.87 17.86
N GLN A 239 1.48 -5.84 18.78
CA GLN A 239 1.61 -6.50 20.08
C GLN A 239 1.35 -7.99 20.02
N ASN A 240 0.35 -8.42 19.24
CA ASN A 240 -0.15 -9.79 19.25
C ASN A 240 0.53 -10.70 18.21
N GLU A 241 0.94 -10.15 17.06
CA GLU A 241 1.49 -10.93 15.94
C GLU A 241 2.82 -10.35 15.39
N PRO A 242 3.82 -9.97 16.23
CA PRO A 242 5.06 -9.34 15.75
C PRO A 242 5.87 -10.23 14.82
N GLU A 243 5.81 -11.56 14.98
CA GLU A 243 6.50 -12.52 14.13
C GLU A 243 5.88 -12.56 12.71
N VAL A 244 4.57 -12.40 12.61
CA VAL A 244 3.85 -12.31 11.33
C VAL A 244 4.27 -11.04 10.57
N LEU A 245 4.34 -9.91 11.26
CA LEU A 245 4.83 -8.66 10.65
C LEU A 245 6.29 -8.76 10.21
N SER A 246 7.13 -9.41 11.03
CA SER A 246 8.54 -9.65 10.69
C SER A 246 8.68 -10.56 9.46
N ALA A 247 7.88 -11.62 9.36
CA ALA A 247 7.82 -12.51 8.21
C ALA A 247 7.38 -11.78 6.94
N PHE A 248 6.34 -10.95 7.04
CA PHE A 248 5.87 -10.11 5.94
C PHE A 248 6.98 -9.18 5.43
N LEU A 249 7.67 -8.46 6.33
CA LEU A 249 8.74 -7.55 5.95
C LEU A 249 9.92 -8.28 5.30
N ARG A 250 10.31 -9.47 5.80
CA ARG A 250 11.37 -10.28 5.19
C ARG A 250 11.02 -10.71 3.76
N ALA A 251 9.80 -11.21 3.57
CA ALA A 251 9.32 -11.63 2.25
C ALA A 251 9.22 -10.44 1.29
N SER A 252 8.69 -9.30 1.76
CA SER A 252 8.61 -8.05 0.99
C SER A 252 9.99 -7.57 0.54
N ALA A 253 10.98 -7.58 1.44
CA ALA A 253 12.36 -7.19 1.12
C ALA A 253 13.03 -8.08 0.06
N ARG A 254 12.57 -9.32 -0.13
CA ARG A 254 13.06 -10.22 -1.19
C ARG A 254 12.43 -9.91 -2.55
N GLY A 255 11.30 -9.22 -2.57
CA GLY A 255 10.62 -8.80 -3.79
C GLY A 255 11.26 -7.58 -4.46
N PHE A 256 12.06 -6.79 -3.71
CA PHE A 256 12.88 -5.71 -4.24
C PHE A 256 14.09 -6.27 -5.01
#